data_4d511a2fc109eb203e004683040b7ffc
#
_entry.id   4d511a2fc109eb203e004683040b7ffc
#
_cell.length_a   1.000
_cell.length_b   1.000
_cell.length_c   1.000
_cell.angle_alpha   90.00
_cell.angle_beta   90.00
_cell.angle_gamma   90.00
#
_symmetry.space_group_name_H-M   'P 1'
#
loop_
_entity.id
_entity.type
_entity.pdbx_description
1 polymer ?
#
loop_
_entity_poly.entity_id
_entity_poly.type
_entity_poly.pdbx_seq_one_letter_code
_entity_poly.pdbx_strand_id
1 'polypeptide(L)'
;VTSSDVWYVGDDFTHVSTHVDLVVAWSEFADGVSRHISLPSIIREQPLRYRDALLNFVRRLETSPHPTGDLVDSLRADDDLSYWWMTLVFAKRWGDLGVLPEAVKMLALADLLDERRPRLLVVGVSDERIMQSIVSTAQLLGIPHESQRTATPQHSRLSPLRAARILLSGFRFMPRKHQPPHDNVIVDYLFRLEPQSLSGGPFRSQYWAHLPEILTGGTLWLHRFTPHSAIPTRRRARQLLKRFNSSDLPSKHVLLDDIHGLQELGATFRRYRTIRRLGRQSTDIAERFRSERADLWPIFKHDWEESFRGSHAMSMAMLHTALESTIGLAHGAKRCLYIYENQPWEAALVHTWRKHQPAPLIAVPHSTIRFWDVRYFVSAGTLTDSRFGKPDVIAVNSLLARQELEHGGWSADRLCEVEALMYLYLNTPDSACGQGDEIVVLGELDHASTQRYLQFLTHARQKSATHHAVEFKAHPLVDATTFDLQPLNATASTDHVSVLL
;
A
#
# COMPACT_ATOMS: atom_id res chain seq x y z
N VAL A 1 48.65 -7.67 15.34
CA VAL A 1 47.55 -8.48 14.80
C VAL A 1 46.66 -7.53 14.02
N THR A 2 46.83 -7.45 12.72
CA THR A 2 45.96 -6.66 11.81
C THR A 2 44.68 -7.45 11.70
N SER A 3 43.67 -7.09 12.48
CA SER A 3 42.32 -7.62 12.31
C SER A 3 41.81 -7.10 10.97
N SER A 4 41.74 -8.00 9.98
CA SER A 4 41.05 -7.75 8.73
C SER A 4 39.56 -7.81 9.03
N ASP A 5 38.90 -6.67 9.22
CA ASP A 5 37.46 -6.59 9.44
C ASP A 5 36.80 -6.13 8.13
N VAL A 6 36.76 -7.05 7.18
CA VAL A 6 36.17 -6.84 5.85
C VAL A 6 34.81 -7.48 5.81
N TRP A 7 33.77 -6.67 5.56
CA TRP A 7 32.39 -7.13 5.47
C TRP A 7 31.86 -7.09 4.04
N TYR A 8 31.07 -8.09 3.71
CA TYR A 8 30.33 -8.14 2.44
C TYR A 8 28.83 -8.01 2.71
N VAL A 9 28.13 -7.15 1.95
CA VAL A 9 26.67 -6.99 2.03
C VAL A 9 26.05 -7.38 0.69
N GLY A 10 25.20 -8.40 0.69
CA GLY A 10 24.50 -8.87 -0.52
C GLY A 10 23.83 -10.22 -0.32
N ASP A 11 23.23 -10.74 -1.38
CA ASP A 11 22.54 -12.06 -1.40
C ASP A 11 23.23 -13.08 -2.32
N ASP A 12 24.21 -12.67 -3.11
CA ASP A 12 24.98 -13.58 -3.95
C ASP A 12 26.35 -13.86 -3.34
N PHE A 13 26.48 -15.02 -2.76
CA PHE A 13 27.68 -15.46 -2.04
C PHE A 13 28.67 -16.22 -2.93
N THR A 14 28.34 -16.46 -4.21
CA THR A 14 29.15 -17.29 -5.12
C THR A 14 30.49 -16.66 -5.50
N HIS A 15 30.61 -15.34 -5.36
CA HIS A 15 31.79 -14.56 -5.71
C HIS A 15 32.42 -13.81 -4.53
N VAL A 16 32.04 -14.17 -3.30
CA VAL A 16 32.62 -13.55 -2.11
C VAL A 16 34.08 -13.94 -1.98
N SER A 17 34.97 -12.93 -1.93
CA SER A 17 36.40 -13.14 -1.75
C SER A 17 36.71 -13.90 -0.46
N THR A 18 37.74 -14.76 -0.47
CA THR A 18 38.22 -15.46 0.73
C THR A 18 38.74 -14.54 1.83
N HIS A 19 38.89 -13.25 1.54
CA HIS A 19 39.35 -12.22 2.51
C HIS A 19 38.21 -11.52 3.25
N VAL A 20 36.93 -11.96 3.06
CA VAL A 20 35.78 -11.42 3.78
C VAL A 20 35.66 -12.12 5.13
N ASP A 21 35.58 -11.35 6.19
CA ASP A 21 35.48 -11.87 7.57
C ASP A 21 34.01 -12.09 7.97
N LEU A 22 33.10 -11.25 7.47
CA LEU A 22 31.67 -11.31 7.76
C LEU A 22 30.82 -11.04 6.53
N VAL A 23 29.79 -11.84 6.36
CA VAL A 23 28.78 -11.68 5.32
C VAL A 23 27.49 -11.18 5.94
N VAL A 24 26.93 -10.08 5.43
CA VAL A 24 25.64 -9.56 5.79
C VAL A 24 24.66 -9.87 4.67
N ALA A 25 23.78 -10.84 4.90
CA ALA A 25 22.73 -11.22 3.97
C ALA A 25 21.62 -10.15 3.95
N TRP A 26 21.35 -9.62 2.74
CA TRP A 26 20.37 -8.53 2.58
C TRP A 26 18.94 -9.04 2.65
N SER A 27 18.62 -10.15 2.00
CA SER A 27 17.24 -10.67 1.89
C SER A 27 17.07 -12.10 2.41
N GLU A 28 18.15 -12.86 2.61
CA GLU A 28 18.08 -14.23 3.03
C GLU A 28 18.18 -14.40 4.54
N PHE A 29 17.48 -15.42 5.06
CA PHE A 29 17.67 -15.88 6.42
C PHE A 29 18.88 -16.79 6.47
N ALA A 30 19.92 -16.41 7.22
CA ALA A 30 21.19 -17.12 7.32
C ALA A 30 21.46 -17.58 8.76
N ASP A 31 20.41 -18.02 9.47
CA ASP A 31 20.49 -18.43 10.86
C ASP A 31 21.39 -19.69 11.00
N GLY A 32 22.37 -19.63 11.91
CA GLY A 32 23.27 -20.74 12.19
C GLY A 32 24.44 -20.93 11.21
N VAL A 33 24.58 -20.07 10.20
CA VAL A 33 25.75 -20.09 9.30
C VAL A 33 26.88 -19.27 9.92
N SER A 34 28.04 -19.90 10.13
CA SER A 34 29.22 -19.22 10.69
C SER A 34 29.63 -18.04 9.80
N ARG A 35 29.94 -16.89 10.42
CA ARG A 35 30.33 -15.64 9.76
C ARG A 35 29.24 -15.02 8.88
N HIS A 36 27.97 -15.34 9.13
CA HIS A 36 26.84 -14.70 8.46
C HIS A 36 25.97 -13.97 9.48
N ILE A 37 25.48 -12.79 9.09
CA ILE A 37 24.45 -12.03 9.78
C ILE A 37 23.32 -11.81 8.76
N SER A 38 22.08 -12.07 9.15
CA SER A 38 20.90 -11.85 8.29
C SER A 38 20.15 -10.61 8.75
N LEU A 39 19.97 -9.62 7.88
CA LEU A 39 19.13 -8.46 8.18
C LEU A 39 17.66 -8.86 8.45
N PRO A 40 17.04 -9.77 7.67
CA PRO A 40 15.72 -10.29 8.01
C PRO A 40 15.65 -10.92 9.41
N SER A 41 16.68 -11.63 9.86
CA SER A 41 16.71 -12.21 11.23
C SER A 41 16.80 -11.14 12.31
N ILE A 42 17.65 -10.12 12.14
CA ILE A 42 17.73 -8.97 13.05
C ILE A 42 16.37 -8.28 13.18
N ILE A 43 15.71 -8.04 12.05
CA ILE A 43 14.41 -7.37 12.02
C ILE A 43 13.35 -8.24 12.70
N ARG A 44 13.36 -9.57 12.47
CA ARG A 44 12.44 -10.54 13.10
C ARG A 44 12.62 -10.58 14.62
N GLU A 45 13.82 -10.44 15.13
CA GLU A 45 14.11 -10.42 16.56
C GLU A 45 13.69 -9.11 17.24
N GLN A 46 13.69 -8.00 16.53
CA GLN A 46 13.36 -6.67 17.05
C GLN A 46 12.32 -5.93 16.18
N PRO A 47 11.15 -6.54 15.90
CA PRO A 47 10.22 -6.02 14.90
C PRO A 47 9.65 -4.64 15.27
N LEU A 48 9.32 -4.41 16.55
CA LEU A 48 8.83 -3.12 17.05
C LEU A 48 9.86 -2.01 16.85
N ARG A 49 11.13 -2.27 17.19
CA ARG A 49 12.21 -1.29 17.02
C ARG A 49 12.28 -0.76 15.59
N TYR A 50 12.25 -1.67 14.60
CA TYR A 50 12.42 -1.28 13.21
C TYR A 50 11.14 -0.71 12.58
N ARG A 51 9.96 -1.13 13.05
CA ARG A 51 8.70 -0.47 12.69
C ARG A 51 8.69 0.97 13.20
N ASP A 52 9.03 1.18 14.45
CA ASP A 52 9.09 2.51 15.07
C ASP A 52 10.18 3.39 14.45
N ALA A 53 11.33 2.84 14.11
CA ALA A 53 12.39 3.56 13.40
C ALA A 53 11.91 4.10 12.05
N LEU A 54 11.15 3.30 11.29
CA LEU A 54 10.54 3.73 10.03
C LEU A 54 9.48 4.82 10.25
N LEU A 55 8.58 4.65 11.22
CA LEU A 55 7.54 5.64 11.54
C LEU A 55 8.14 6.96 12.03
N ASN A 56 9.18 6.88 12.85
CA ASN A 56 9.92 8.06 13.33
C ASN A 56 10.70 8.74 12.20
N PHE A 57 11.24 7.98 11.25
CA PHE A 57 11.85 8.54 10.04
C PHE A 57 10.82 9.37 9.24
N VAL A 58 9.61 8.82 8.99
CA VAL A 58 8.53 9.56 8.31
C VAL A 58 8.12 10.81 9.09
N ARG A 59 8.00 10.72 10.43
CA ARG A 59 7.68 11.88 11.28
C ARG A 59 8.76 12.95 11.23
N ARG A 60 10.02 12.58 11.21
CA ARG A 60 11.14 13.51 11.06
C ARG A 60 11.07 14.28 9.74
N LEU A 61 10.66 13.62 8.64
CA LEU A 61 10.40 14.31 7.38
C LEU A 61 9.28 15.33 7.54
N GLU A 62 8.16 14.97 8.16
CA GLU A 62 7.00 15.86 8.38
C GLU A 62 7.41 17.16 9.07
N THR A 63 8.23 17.04 10.14
CA THR A 63 8.66 18.15 10.98
C THR A 63 9.98 18.78 10.55
N SER A 64 10.54 18.36 9.42
CA SER A 64 11.81 18.91 8.95
C SER A 64 11.67 20.40 8.62
N PRO A 65 12.58 21.26 9.12
CA PRO A 65 12.46 22.71 8.98
C PRO A 65 12.37 23.16 7.53
N HIS A 66 11.52 24.15 7.26
CA HIS A 66 11.38 24.80 5.96
C HIS A 66 11.14 26.31 6.19
N PRO A 67 11.50 27.21 5.25
CA PRO A 67 11.27 28.65 5.41
C PRO A 67 9.82 29.05 5.70
N THR A 68 8.84 28.22 5.33
CA THR A 68 7.40 28.45 5.58
C THR A 68 6.84 27.66 6.77
N GLY A 69 7.69 27.07 7.61
CA GLY A 69 7.28 26.26 8.78
C GLY A 69 7.98 24.92 8.81
N ASP A 70 7.34 23.86 8.34
CA ASP A 70 7.91 22.52 8.18
C ASP A 70 7.58 21.95 6.79
N LEU A 71 7.95 20.70 6.51
CA LEU A 71 7.67 20.07 5.22
C LEU A 71 6.15 19.97 4.97
N VAL A 72 5.36 19.66 5.98
CA VAL A 72 3.90 19.57 5.86
C VAL A 72 3.31 20.94 5.44
N ASP A 73 3.76 22.02 6.05
CA ASP A 73 3.33 23.38 5.69
C ASP A 73 3.81 23.79 4.30
N SER A 74 5.04 23.44 3.95
CA SER A 74 5.62 23.78 2.62
C SER A 74 4.88 23.10 1.46
N LEU A 75 4.22 21.98 1.74
CA LEU A 75 3.43 21.20 0.76
C LEU A 75 1.93 21.50 0.83
N ARG A 76 1.52 22.56 1.53
CA ARG A 76 0.13 22.99 1.58
C ARG A 76 -0.33 23.52 0.22
N ALA A 77 -1.44 22.98 -0.27
CA ALA A 77 -2.10 23.44 -1.49
C ALA A 77 -3.02 24.64 -1.22
N ASP A 78 -3.59 25.22 -2.27
CA ASP A 78 -4.41 26.43 -2.22
C ASP A 78 -5.74 26.22 -1.40
N ASP A 79 -6.08 24.98 -1.08
CA ASP A 79 -7.28 24.57 -0.34
C ASP A 79 -6.97 24.09 1.10
N ASP A 80 -5.83 24.47 1.64
CA ASP A 80 -5.35 24.15 3.00
C ASP A 80 -5.00 22.66 3.25
N LEU A 81 -5.23 21.77 2.30
CA LEU A 81 -4.75 20.40 2.39
C LEU A 81 -3.25 20.34 2.11
N SER A 82 -2.47 19.81 3.03
CA SER A 82 -1.08 19.48 2.71
C SER A 82 -1.01 18.27 1.78
N TYR A 83 -0.35 18.44 0.63
CA TYR A 83 -0.15 17.36 -0.31
C TYR A 83 0.78 16.26 0.23
N TRP A 84 1.49 16.52 1.33
CA TRP A 84 2.28 15.51 2.04
C TRP A 84 1.46 14.24 2.32
N TRP A 85 0.23 14.40 2.83
CA TRP A 85 -0.67 13.29 3.17
C TRP A 85 -1.12 12.45 1.97
N MET A 86 -0.90 12.97 0.76
CA MET A 86 -1.24 12.29 -0.50
C MET A 86 -0.01 11.74 -1.23
N THR A 87 1.19 11.83 -0.65
CA THR A 87 2.42 11.28 -1.26
C THR A 87 2.54 9.78 -1.05
N LEU A 88 3.26 9.12 -1.96
CA LEU A 88 3.60 7.69 -1.80
C LEU A 88 4.52 7.44 -0.60
N VAL A 89 5.34 8.41 -0.24
CA VAL A 89 6.22 8.35 0.93
C VAL A 89 5.38 8.25 2.21
N PHE A 90 4.40 9.15 2.39
CA PHE A 90 3.51 9.09 3.56
C PHE A 90 2.61 7.85 3.54
N ALA A 91 2.16 7.42 2.38
CA ALA A 91 1.30 6.25 2.23
C ALA A 91 1.95 4.95 2.70
N LYS A 92 3.28 4.89 2.77
CA LYS A 92 4.03 3.72 3.26
C LYS A 92 3.53 2.42 2.64
N ARG A 93 3.35 2.41 1.30
CA ARG A 93 2.80 1.25 0.61
C ARG A 93 3.71 0.05 0.72
N TRP A 94 3.15 -1.04 1.21
CA TRP A 94 3.73 -2.36 1.09
C TRP A 94 3.28 -2.96 -0.24
N GLY A 95 4.20 -3.37 -1.10
CA GLY A 95 3.83 -3.97 -2.40
C GLY A 95 5.04 -4.19 -3.30
N ASP A 96 4.78 -4.65 -4.52
CA ASP A 96 5.74 -5.17 -5.52
C ASP A 96 6.96 -4.28 -5.82
N LEU A 97 6.95 -3.02 -5.46
CA LEU A 97 8.06 -2.11 -5.66
C LEU A 97 9.01 -2.01 -4.45
N GLY A 98 8.74 -2.76 -3.39
CA GLY A 98 9.71 -3.07 -2.33
C GLY A 98 10.37 -1.89 -1.60
N VAL A 99 9.74 -0.70 -1.56
CA VAL A 99 10.38 0.47 -0.93
C VAL A 99 10.50 0.30 0.58
N LEU A 100 9.43 -0.15 1.25
CA LEU A 100 9.42 -0.25 2.71
C LEU A 100 10.29 -1.38 3.28
N PRO A 101 10.23 -2.62 2.76
CA PRO A 101 11.14 -3.67 3.20
C PRO A 101 12.60 -3.24 3.05
N GLU A 102 12.95 -2.59 1.94
CA GLU A 102 14.31 -2.12 1.70
C GLU A 102 14.71 -0.98 2.65
N ALA A 103 13.79 -0.07 2.95
CA ALA A 103 14.03 0.99 3.93
C ALA A 103 14.27 0.43 5.35
N VAL A 104 13.47 -0.56 5.77
CA VAL A 104 13.62 -1.22 7.07
C VAL A 104 14.95 -1.98 7.15
N LYS A 105 15.33 -2.72 6.09
CA LYS A 105 16.63 -3.40 6.02
C LYS A 105 17.79 -2.39 6.05
N MET A 106 17.64 -1.26 5.36
CA MET A 106 18.66 -0.20 5.38
C MET A 106 18.84 0.40 6.77
N LEU A 107 17.75 0.61 7.52
CA LEU A 107 17.82 1.07 8.91
C LEU A 107 18.54 0.04 9.80
N ALA A 108 18.24 -1.25 9.63
CA ALA A 108 18.92 -2.32 10.37
C ALA A 108 20.41 -2.42 10.03
N LEU A 109 20.75 -2.30 8.74
CA LEU A 109 22.14 -2.25 8.31
C LEU A 109 22.89 -1.03 8.87
N ALA A 110 22.26 0.13 8.86
CA ALA A 110 22.85 1.37 9.39
C ALA A 110 23.16 1.25 10.88
N ASP A 111 22.25 0.67 11.67
CA ASP A 111 22.51 0.40 13.09
C ASP A 111 23.69 -0.56 13.27
N LEU A 112 23.75 -1.63 12.50
CA LEU A 112 24.81 -2.62 12.54
C LEU A 112 26.18 -2.01 12.15
N LEU A 113 26.21 -1.20 11.09
CA LEU A 113 27.43 -0.50 10.64
C LEU A 113 27.90 0.55 11.64
N ASP A 114 27.00 1.28 12.27
CA ASP A 114 27.33 2.29 13.29
C ASP A 114 27.89 1.63 14.56
N GLU A 115 27.34 0.49 14.96
CA GLU A 115 27.81 -0.27 16.13
C GLU A 115 29.20 -0.90 15.93
N ARG A 116 29.41 -1.52 14.75
CA ARG A 116 30.57 -2.40 14.53
C ARG A 116 31.72 -1.75 13.79
N ARG A 117 31.45 -0.73 12.96
CA ARG A 117 32.46 0.06 12.23
C ARG A 117 33.51 -0.78 11.47
N PRO A 118 33.11 -1.60 10.48
CA PRO A 118 34.05 -2.43 9.71
C PRO A 118 35.12 -1.57 9.03
N ARG A 119 36.31 -2.15 8.85
CA ARG A 119 37.43 -1.48 8.17
C ARG A 119 37.16 -1.27 6.68
N LEU A 120 36.43 -2.19 6.05
CA LEU A 120 36.07 -2.13 4.64
C LEU A 120 34.70 -2.79 4.46
N LEU A 121 33.83 -2.14 3.70
CA LEU A 121 32.51 -2.65 3.30
C LEU A 121 32.52 -2.96 1.81
N VAL A 122 32.33 -4.21 1.45
CA VAL A 122 32.18 -4.66 0.06
C VAL A 122 30.70 -4.81 -0.27
N VAL A 123 30.19 -4.06 -1.26
CA VAL A 123 28.77 -4.03 -1.61
C VAL A 123 28.51 -4.86 -2.85
N GLY A 124 27.76 -5.95 -2.70
CA GLY A 124 27.40 -6.91 -3.74
C GLY A 124 25.91 -6.95 -4.12
N VAL A 125 25.13 -5.95 -3.73
CA VAL A 125 23.71 -5.85 -4.08
C VAL A 125 23.55 -5.38 -5.52
N SER A 126 22.62 -6.01 -6.27
CA SER A 126 22.38 -5.70 -7.69
C SER A 126 21.39 -4.53 -7.94
N ASP A 127 20.49 -4.24 -7.00
CA ASP A 127 19.57 -3.10 -7.09
C ASP A 127 20.32 -1.78 -6.88
N GLU A 128 20.32 -0.93 -7.91
CA GLU A 128 21.02 0.36 -7.90
C GLU A 128 20.60 1.27 -6.75
N ARG A 129 19.32 1.29 -6.39
CA ARG A 129 18.79 2.13 -5.32
C ARG A 129 19.34 1.71 -3.96
N ILE A 130 19.33 0.40 -3.72
CA ILE A 130 19.83 -0.19 -2.48
C ILE A 130 21.35 0.00 -2.40
N MET A 131 22.07 -0.28 -3.48
CA MET A 131 23.52 -0.09 -3.55
C MET A 131 23.89 1.36 -3.25
N GLN A 132 23.24 2.34 -3.88
CA GLN A 132 23.48 3.77 -3.64
C GLN A 132 23.18 4.16 -2.18
N SER A 133 22.11 3.62 -1.58
CA SER A 133 21.77 3.87 -0.18
C SER A 133 22.82 3.29 0.78
N ILE A 134 23.33 2.09 0.52
CA ILE A 134 24.41 1.47 1.31
C ILE A 134 25.69 2.28 1.20
N VAL A 135 26.09 2.64 -0.04
CA VAL A 135 27.31 3.42 -0.29
C VAL A 135 27.24 4.79 0.40
N SER A 136 26.15 5.54 0.22
CA SER A 136 25.99 6.84 0.88
C SER A 136 25.94 6.71 2.40
N THR A 137 25.36 5.66 2.94
CA THR A 137 25.35 5.39 4.39
C THR A 137 26.76 5.07 4.90
N ALA A 138 27.53 4.25 4.18
CA ALA A 138 28.93 4.00 4.53
C ALA A 138 29.76 5.29 4.52
N GLN A 139 29.54 6.16 3.54
CA GLN A 139 30.18 7.49 3.49
C GLN A 139 29.83 8.36 4.68
N LEU A 140 28.53 8.43 5.06
CA LEU A 140 28.07 9.18 6.25
C LEU A 140 28.74 8.69 7.52
N LEU A 141 28.94 7.37 7.63
CA LEU A 141 29.58 6.73 8.78
C LEU A 141 31.12 6.74 8.70
N GLY A 142 31.71 7.26 7.62
CA GLY A 142 33.17 7.26 7.43
C GLY A 142 33.78 5.87 7.22
N ILE A 143 32.97 4.91 6.71
CA ILE A 143 33.42 3.54 6.44
C ILE A 143 33.93 3.42 5.01
N PRO A 144 35.18 2.98 4.78
CA PRO A 144 35.69 2.67 3.44
C PRO A 144 34.84 1.60 2.76
N HIS A 145 34.55 1.77 1.48
CA HIS A 145 33.68 0.84 0.76
C HIS A 145 34.13 0.61 -0.68
N GLU A 146 33.77 -0.56 -1.22
CA GLU A 146 33.99 -0.97 -2.61
C GLU A 146 32.71 -1.62 -3.15
N SER A 147 32.41 -1.43 -4.45
CA SER A 147 31.27 -2.07 -5.11
C SER A 147 31.78 -3.15 -6.05
N GLN A 148 31.37 -4.40 -5.85
CA GLN A 148 31.77 -5.55 -6.69
C GLN A 148 30.94 -5.72 -7.96
N ARG A 149 29.77 -5.07 -8.07
CA ARG A 149 28.86 -5.23 -9.20
C ARG A 149 28.53 -3.91 -9.88
N THR A 150 28.36 -4.01 -11.20
CA THR A 150 27.69 -2.97 -11.96
C THR A 150 26.20 -3.06 -11.66
N ALA A 151 25.65 -2.04 -11.03
CA ALA A 151 24.22 -2.00 -10.71
C ALA A 151 23.36 -2.10 -11.97
N THR A 152 22.27 -2.87 -11.87
CA THR A 152 21.28 -2.91 -12.94
C THR A 152 20.34 -1.71 -12.77
N PRO A 153 20.29 -0.78 -13.74
CA PRO A 153 19.40 0.36 -13.64
C PRO A 153 17.93 -0.07 -13.61
N GLN A 154 17.26 0.05 -12.49
CA GLN A 154 15.81 -0.12 -12.39
C GLN A 154 15.10 1.19 -12.68
N HIS A 155 15.20 1.70 -13.90
CA HIS A 155 14.55 2.95 -14.28
C HIS A 155 13.10 2.70 -14.66
N SER A 156 12.20 2.76 -13.71
CA SER A 156 10.82 3.13 -13.99
C SER A 156 10.79 4.59 -14.40
N ARG A 157 10.88 4.87 -15.70
CA ARG A 157 10.83 6.24 -16.21
C ARG A 157 9.48 6.86 -15.89
N LEU A 158 9.49 8.03 -15.24
CA LEU A 158 8.30 8.86 -15.12
C LEU A 158 7.73 9.09 -16.52
N SER A 159 6.52 8.61 -16.77
CA SER A 159 5.92 8.70 -18.10
C SER A 159 4.85 9.79 -18.14
N PRO A 160 5.12 10.97 -18.71
CA PRO A 160 4.09 11.98 -18.92
C PRO A 160 2.96 11.46 -19.83
N LEU A 161 3.25 10.51 -20.72
CA LEU A 161 2.24 9.84 -21.54
C LEU A 161 1.27 9.01 -20.69
N ARG A 162 1.76 8.38 -19.60
CA ARG A 162 0.91 7.64 -18.67
C ARG A 162 -0.04 8.58 -17.91
N ALA A 163 0.45 9.72 -17.45
CA ALA A 163 -0.38 10.73 -16.80
C ALA A 163 -1.46 11.29 -17.77
N ALA A 164 -1.09 11.61 -19.01
CA ALA A 164 -2.05 12.04 -20.03
C ALA A 164 -3.08 10.96 -20.35
N ARG A 165 -2.67 9.69 -20.47
CA ARG A 165 -3.58 8.55 -20.70
C ARG A 165 -4.58 8.38 -19.55
N ILE A 166 -4.16 8.56 -18.31
CA ILE A 166 -5.04 8.49 -17.13
C ILE A 166 -6.12 9.56 -17.23
N LEU A 167 -5.73 10.82 -17.50
CA LEU A 167 -6.66 11.93 -17.64
C LEU A 167 -7.64 11.71 -18.80
N LEU A 168 -7.15 11.37 -19.99
CA LEU A 168 -7.99 11.14 -21.17
C LEU A 168 -8.98 9.99 -20.97
N SER A 169 -8.57 8.91 -20.32
CA SER A 169 -9.45 7.78 -20.03
C SER A 169 -10.55 8.11 -19.02
N GLY A 170 -10.31 9.08 -18.13
CA GLY A 170 -11.25 9.55 -17.11
C GLY A 170 -12.17 10.69 -17.59
N PHE A 171 -11.76 11.45 -18.62
CA PHE A 171 -12.51 12.64 -19.03
C PHE A 171 -13.87 12.33 -19.64
N ARG A 172 -14.89 13.15 -19.29
CA ARG A 172 -16.27 13.15 -19.76
C ARG A 172 -16.68 14.56 -20.19
N PHE A 173 -17.19 14.70 -21.37
CA PHE A 173 -17.64 16.00 -21.89
C PHE A 173 -18.81 16.59 -21.11
N MET A 174 -19.74 15.75 -20.67
CA MET A 174 -20.93 16.20 -19.94
C MET A 174 -20.56 16.61 -18.52
N PRO A 175 -21.11 17.71 -17.99
CA PRO A 175 -20.92 18.10 -16.61
C PRO A 175 -21.47 17.02 -15.67
N ARG A 176 -20.93 16.98 -14.45
CA ARG A 176 -21.43 16.07 -13.41
C ARG A 176 -22.86 16.43 -13.09
N LYS A 177 -23.74 15.45 -13.07
CA LYS A 177 -25.12 15.63 -12.69
C LYS A 177 -25.23 15.83 -11.19
N HIS A 178 -26.10 16.73 -10.78
CA HIS A 178 -26.50 16.87 -9.37
C HIS A 178 -27.05 15.51 -8.89
N GLN A 179 -26.64 15.11 -7.69
CA GLN A 179 -27.15 13.91 -7.04
C GLN A 179 -28.32 14.32 -6.13
N PRO A 180 -29.41 13.54 -6.08
CA PRO A 180 -30.45 13.75 -5.10
C PRO A 180 -29.87 13.58 -3.68
N PRO A 181 -30.50 14.10 -2.64
CA PRO A 181 -30.09 13.87 -1.26
C PRO A 181 -30.07 12.38 -0.95
N HIS A 182 -29.01 11.93 -0.29
CA HIS A 182 -28.85 10.55 0.18
C HIS A 182 -28.44 10.58 1.63
N ASP A 183 -29.04 9.71 2.46
CA ASP A 183 -28.72 9.60 3.86
C ASP A 183 -27.31 9.03 4.10
N ASN A 184 -26.89 8.15 3.21
CA ASN A 184 -25.61 7.45 3.30
C ASN A 184 -24.73 7.76 2.10
N VAL A 185 -23.44 7.96 2.35
CA VAL A 185 -22.40 7.97 1.31
C VAL A 185 -21.46 6.81 1.60
N ILE A 186 -21.18 5.97 0.61
CA ILE A 186 -20.22 4.87 0.75
C ILE A 186 -19.15 5.02 -0.33
N VAL A 187 -17.90 5.12 0.12
CA VAL A 187 -16.74 5.19 -0.79
C VAL A 187 -16.02 3.85 -0.78
N ASP A 188 -15.98 3.19 -1.91
CA ASP A 188 -15.34 1.87 -2.03
C ASP A 188 -14.58 1.70 -3.36
N TYR A 189 -14.01 0.52 -3.55
CA TYR A 189 -13.47 0.11 -4.84
C TYR A 189 -14.52 -0.70 -5.62
N LEU A 190 -14.70 -0.41 -6.90
CA LEU A 190 -15.52 -1.23 -7.79
C LEU A 190 -14.82 -2.58 -8.07
N PHE A 191 -14.69 -3.34 -7.02
CA PHE A 191 -13.91 -4.56 -6.92
C PHE A 191 -14.66 -5.53 -6.00
N ARG A 192 -14.42 -6.84 -6.09
CA ARG A 192 -15.10 -7.87 -5.28
C ARG A 192 -16.64 -7.75 -5.30
N LEU A 193 -17.18 -7.61 -6.50
CA LEU A 193 -18.63 -7.74 -6.69
C LEU A 193 -19.03 -9.22 -6.68
N GLU A 194 -20.21 -9.50 -6.17
CA GLU A 194 -20.78 -10.85 -6.30
C GLU A 194 -20.95 -11.25 -7.77
N PRO A 195 -20.81 -12.54 -8.13
CA PRO A 195 -20.94 -13.01 -9.50
C PRO A 195 -22.26 -12.60 -10.17
N GLN A 196 -23.35 -12.59 -9.40
CA GLN A 196 -24.68 -12.16 -9.87
C GLN A 196 -24.68 -10.69 -10.31
N SER A 197 -23.96 -9.83 -9.60
CA SER A 197 -23.81 -8.40 -9.98
C SER A 197 -23.05 -8.21 -11.28
N LEU A 198 -22.18 -9.13 -11.64
CA LEU A 198 -21.43 -9.09 -12.91
C LEU A 198 -22.27 -9.60 -14.09
N SER A 199 -23.17 -10.56 -13.86
CA SER A 199 -23.97 -11.27 -14.88
C SER A 199 -25.36 -10.69 -15.16
N GLY A 200 -25.79 -9.64 -14.44
CA GLY A 200 -27.08 -8.99 -14.72
C GLY A 200 -27.91 -8.64 -13.48
N GLY A 201 -27.57 -9.18 -12.33
CA GLY A 201 -28.24 -8.92 -11.06
C GLY A 201 -28.01 -7.52 -10.48
N PRO A 202 -28.64 -7.21 -9.35
CA PRO A 202 -28.47 -5.95 -8.62
C PRO A 202 -27.03 -5.79 -8.11
N PHE A 203 -26.69 -4.57 -7.68
CA PHE A 203 -25.41 -4.32 -7.06
C PHE A 203 -25.30 -5.04 -5.70
N ARG A 204 -24.27 -5.85 -5.55
CA ARG A 204 -23.87 -6.48 -4.28
C ARG A 204 -22.34 -6.51 -4.22
N SER A 205 -21.81 -5.99 -3.12
CA SER A 205 -20.38 -5.94 -2.84
C SER A 205 -20.02 -6.90 -1.70
N GLN A 206 -19.03 -7.73 -1.93
CA GLN A 206 -18.52 -8.64 -0.90
C GLN A 206 -17.87 -7.89 0.28
N TYR A 207 -17.41 -6.64 0.08
CA TYR A 207 -16.87 -5.84 1.17
C TYR A 207 -17.93 -5.44 2.21
N TRP A 208 -19.16 -5.19 1.74
CA TRP A 208 -20.21 -4.62 2.55
C TRP A 208 -21.28 -5.63 2.96
N ALA A 209 -21.23 -6.83 2.37
CA ALA A 209 -22.18 -7.93 2.62
C ALA A 209 -23.63 -7.40 2.73
N HIS A 210 -24.29 -7.62 3.85
CA HIS A 210 -25.68 -7.19 4.12
C HIS A 210 -25.80 -5.75 4.66
N LEU A 211 -24.70 -5.04 4.88
CA LEU A 211 -24.76 -3.67 5.43
C LEU A 211 -25.69 -2.73 4.64
N PRO A 212 -25.70 -2.75 3.28
CA PRO A 212 -26.60 -1.90 2.50
C PRO A 212 -28.10 -2.16 2.74
N GLU A 213 -28.44 -3.38 3.17
CA GLU A 213 -29.83 -3.80 3.46
C GLU A 213 -30.30 -3.28 4.84
N ILE A 214 -29.36 -3.03 5.75
CA ILE A 214 -29.60 -2.54 7.11
C ILE A 214 -29.65 -1.00 7.14
N LEU A 215 -28.91 -0.36 6.23
CA LEU A 215 -28.86 1.10 6.14
C LEU A 215 -30.19 1.65 5.68
N THR A 216 -30.82 2.47 6.52
CA THR A 216 -32.05 3.18 6.16
C THR A 216 -31.75 4.39 5.28
N GLY A 217 -32.65 4.72 4.36
CA GLY A 217 -32.51 5.85 3.43
C GLY A 217 -31.73 5.51 2.16
N GLY A 218 -31.59 6.50 1.29
CA GLY A 218 -30.86 6.33 0.03
C GLY A 218 -29.34 6.30 0.25
N THR A 219 -28.63 5.55 -0.61
CA THR A 219 -27.17 5.43 -0.56
C THR A 219 -26.51 5.93 -1.85
N LEU A 220 -25.60 6.88 -1.71
CA LEU A 220 -24.70 7.31 -2.78
C LEU A 220 -23.40 6.51 -2.72
N TRP A 221 -23.18 5.67 -3.72
CA TRP A 221 -21.96 4.88 -3.87
C TRP A 221 -20.93 5.64 -4.71
N LEU A 222 -19.77 5.88 -4.15
CA LEU A 222 -18.63 6.51 -4.81
C LEU A 222 -17.55 5.47 -5.05
N HIS A 223 -17.50 4.95 -6.27
CA HIS A 223 -16.58 3.85 -6.60
C HIS A 223 -15.24 4.33 -7.12
N ARG A 224 -14.15 3.79 -6.57
CA ARG A 224 -12.81 3.85 -7.13
C ARG A 224 -12.63 2.74 -8.17
N PHE A 225 -12.01 3.08 -9.29
CA PHE A 225 -11.69 2.10 -10.33
C PHE A 225 -10.32 1.46 -10.10
N THR A 226 -10.30 0.14 -9.96
CA THR A 226 -9.10 -0.67 -9.99
C THR A 226 -9.25 -1.74 -11.06
N PRO A 227 -8.37 -1.80 -12.09
CA PRO A 227 -8.46 -2.83 -13.13
C PRO A 227 -8.26 -4.22 -12.53
N HIS A 228 -9.14 -5.16 -12.89
CA HIS A 228 -9.01 -6.58 -12.56
C HIS A 228 -9.71 -7.44 -13.61
N SER A 229 -9.58 -8.76 -13.56
CA SER A 229 -10.09 -9.69 -14.57
C SER A 229 -11.55 -9.48 -14.94
N ALA A 230 -12.44 -9.31 -13.96
CA ALA A 230 -13.88 -9.11 -14.21
C ALA A 230 -14.23 -7.69 -14.72
N ILE A 231 -13.44 -6.67 -14.35
CA ILE A 231 -13.65 -5.27 -14.75
C ILE A 231 -12.31 -4.66 -15.22
N PRO A 232 -11.83 -5.05 -16.42
CA PRO A 232 -10.49 -4.67 -16.87
C PRO A 232 -10.38 -3.21 -17.33
N THR A 233 -11.50 -2.56 -17.61
CA THR A 233 -11.51 -1.21 -18.19
C THR A 233 -12.54 -0.28 -17.54
N ARG A 234 -12.27 1.03 -17.52
CA ARG A 234 -13.24 2.05 -17.09
C ARG A 234 -14.53 2.01 -17.92
N ARG A 235 -14.45 1.61 -19.20
CA ARG A 235 -15.64 1.44 -20.05
C ARG A 235 -16.57 0.36 -19.47
N ARG A 236 -16.01 -0.78 -19.08
CA ARG A 236 -16.78 -1.87 -18.43
C ARG A 236 -17.35 -1.42 -17.09
N ALA A 237 -16.56 -0.73 -16.25
CA ALA A 237 -17.03 -0.15 -15.01
C ALA A 237 -18.26 0.74 -15.22
N ARG A 238 -18.19 1.68 -16.16
CA ARG A 238 -19.31 2.58 -16.48
C ARG A 238 -20.57 1.84 -16.99
N GLN A 239 -20.39 0.79 -17.76
CA GLN A 239 -21.53 -0.04 -18.21
C GLN A 239 -22.23 -0.69 -17.01
N LEU A 240 -21.48 -1.20 -16.05
CA LEU A 240 -22.02 -1.77 -14.81
C LEU A 240 -22.74 -0.71 -13.99
N LEU A 241 -22.12 0.46 -13.74
CA LEU A 241 -22.75 1.53 -12.96
C LEU A 241 -24.00 2.07 -13.65
N LYS A 242 -24.04 2.17 -15.00
CA LYS A 242 -25.26 2.53 -15.74
C LYS A 242 -26.39 1.54 -15.46
N ARG A 243 -26.09 0.24 -15.44
CA ARG A 243 -27.07 -0.81 -15.15
C ARG A 243 -27.57 -0.73 -13.70
N PHE A 244 -26.67 -0.60 -12.71
CA PHE A 244 -27.04 -0.45 -11.31
C PHE A 244 -27.94 0.78 -11.09
N ASN A 245 -27.62 1.88 -11.77
CA ASN A 245 -28.43 3.09 -11.73
C ASN A 245 -29.78 3.00 -12.46
N SER A 246 -30.01 1.94 -13.22
CA SER A 246 -31.31 1.69 -13.91
C SER A 246 -32.26 0.87 -13.04
N SER A 247 -31.84 0.36 -11.88
CA SER A 247 -32.70 -0.32 -10.93
C SER A 247 -33.54 0.69 -10.14
N ASP A 248 -34.70 0.29 -9.66
CA ASP A 248 -35.60 1.11 -8.84
C ASP A 248 -35.15 1.25 -7.37
N LEU A 249 -33.93 0.79 -7.05
CA LEU A 249 -33.36 0.89 -5.72
C LEU A 249 -33.00 2.35 -5.36
N PRO A 250 -33.16 2.77 -4.12
CA PRO A 250 -32.84 4.12 -3.67
C PRO A 250 -31.31 4.35 -3.54
N SER A 251 -30.57 3.79 -4.49
CA SER A 251 -29.12 3.87 -4.52
C SER A 251 -28.63 4.50 -5.82
N LYS A 252 -27.54 5.27 -5.73
CA LYS A 252 -26.90 5.89 -6.87
C LYS A 252 -25.42 5.56 -6.89
N HIS A 253 -24.91 5.19 -8.07
CA HIS A 253 -23.52 4.75 -8.26
C HIS A 253 -22.77 5.73 -9.16
N VAL A 254 -21.62 6.22 -8.69
CA VAL A 254 -20.75 7.19 -9.38
C VAL A 254 -19.32 6.66 -9.42
N LEU A 255 -18.65 6.81 -10.56
CA LEU A 255 -17.22 6.51 -10.68
C LEU A 255 -16.39 7.74 -10.32
N LEU A 256 -15.66 7.69 -9.23
CA LEU A 256 -14.81 8.79 -8.75
C LEU A 256 -13.63 9.10 -9.67
N ASP A 257 -13.18 8.10 -10.44
CA ASP A 257 -12.05 8.27 -11.35
C ASP A 257 -12.43 9.02 -12.64
N ASP A 258 -13.68 9.47 -12.78
CA ASP A 258 -14.16 10.27 -13.92
C ASP A 258 -14.13 11.77 -13.59
N ILE A 259 -13.67 12.57 -14.55
CA ILE A 259 -13.66 14.03 -14.56
C ILE A 259 -14.73 14.52 -15.56
N HIS A 260 -15.61 15.36 -15.10
CA HIS A 260 -16.81 15.77 -15.85
C HIS A 260 -16.78 17.23 -16.28
N GLY A 261 -16.91 17.47 -17.59
CA GLY A 261 -16.96 18.79 -18.17
C GLY A 261 -15.63 19.59 -18.10
N LEU A 262 -15.62 20.73 -18.72
CA LEU A 262 -14.42 21.57 -18.81
C LEU A 262 -14.04 22.21 -17.47
N GLN A 263 -14.99 22.43 -16.59
CA GLN A 263 -14.74 23.03 -15.28
C GLN A 263 -13.91 22.11 -14.39
N GLU A 264 -14.31 20.82 -14.24
CA GLU A 264 -13.53 19.84 -13.48
C GLU A 264 -12.18 19.57 -14.15
N LEU A 265 -12.14 19.55 -15.50
CA LEU A 265 -10.88 19.41 -16.23
C LEU A 265 -9.90 20.57 -15.91
N GLY A 266 -10.39 21.81 -15.94
CA GLY A 266 -9.61 22.98 -15.59
C GLY A 266 -9.14 22.96 -14.12
N ALA A 267 -9.99 22.52 -13.18
CA ALA A 267 -9.65 22.36 -11.78
C ALA A 267 -8.56 21.28 -11.59
N THR A 268 -8.69 20.14 -12.29
CA THR A 268 -7.68 19.07 -12.29
C THR A 268 -6.32 19.58 -12.76
N PHE A 269 -6.29 20.35 -13.87
CA PHE A 269 -5.03 20.90 -14.35
C PHE A 269 -4.42 21.92 -13.39
N ARG A 270 -5.22 22.78 -12.76
CA ARG A 270 -4.71 23.71 -11.73
C ARG A 270 -4.07 22.95 -10.57
N ARG A 271 -4.77 21.93 -10.01
CA ARG A 271 -4.24 21.09 -8.93
C ARG A 271 -2.96 20.37 -9.35
N TYR A 272 -2.92 19.77 -10.53
CA TYR A 272 -1.74 19.09 -11.03
C TYR A 272 -0.55 20.05 -11.19
N ARG A 273 -0.79 21.29 -11.66
CA ARG A 273 0.26 22.32 -11.74
C ARG A 273 0.74 22.75 -10.35
N THR A 274 -0.16 22.90 -9.38
CA THR A 274 0.18 23.19 -7.98
C THR A 274 1.04 22.07 -7.40
N ILE A 275 0.64 20.80 -7.53
CA ILE A 275 1.42 19.65 -7.07
C ILE A 275 2.84 19.69 -7.68
N ARG A 276 2.96 19.90 -8.98
CA ARG A 276 4.27 19.99 -9.64
C ARG A 276 5.11 21.17 -9.16
N ARG A 277 4.48 22.31 -8.85
CA ARG A 277 5.16 23.47 -8.28
C ARG A 277 5.74 23.14 -6.91
N LEU A 278 4.93 22.56 -6.02
CA LEU A 278 5.34 22.16 -4.68
C LEU A 278 6.56 21.22 -4.72
N GLY A 279 6.53 20.20 -5.58
CA GLY A 279 7.67 19.30 -5.75
C GLY A 279 8.94 19.95 -6.31
N ARG A 280 8.82 21.04 -7.07
CA ARG A 280 9.99 21.80 -7.55
C ARG A 280 10.57 22.72 -6.47
N GLN A 281 9.75 23.20 -5.56
CA GLN A 281 10.16 24.06 -4.46
C GLN A 281 10.91 23.29 -3.37
N SER A 282 10.74 21.97 -3.29
CA SER A 282 11.43 21.10 -2.33
C SER A 282 12.83 20.70 -2.85
N THR A 283 13.72 21.66 -3.04
CA THR A 283 15.06 21.45 -3.65
C THR A 283 16.03 20.69 -2.75
N ASP A 284 15.89 20.81 -1.44
CA ASP A 284 16.71 20.18 -0.40
C ASP A 284 16.16 18.81 0.07
N ILE A 285 15.19 18.29 -0.63
CA ILE A 285 14.48 17.08 -0.18
C ILE A 285 15.40 15.87 0.00
N ALA A 286 16.39 15.69 -0.85
CA ALA A 286 17.35 14.60 -0.75
C ALA A 286 18.12 14.63 0.58
N GLU A 287 18.46 15.82 1.09
CA GLU A 287 19.15 15.99 2.36
C GLU A 287 18.24 15.62 3.55
N ARG A 288 16.93 15.89 3.45
CA ARG A 288 15.96 15.56 4.49
C ARG A 288 15.80 14.05 4.67
N PHE A 289 16.01 13.24 3.61
CA PHE A 289 16.00 11.79 3.66
C PHE A 289 17.27 11.20 4.27
N ARG A 290 18.29 12.01 4.52
CA ARG A 290 19.48 11.62 5.27
C ARG A 290 19.26 11.82 6.77
N SER A 291 19.71 10.86 7.54
CA SER A 291 19.90 10.98 8.99
C SER A 291 21.40 11.00 9.29
N GLU A 292 21.75 11.09 10.54
CA GLU A 292 23.16 10.95 10.98
C GLU A 292 23.74 9.56 10.66
N ARG A 293 22.87 8.55 10.46
CA ARG A 293 23.25 7.14 10.31
C ARG A 293 22.88 6.50 8.99
N ALA A 294 21.88 7.02 8.28
CA ALA A 294 21.37 6.38 7.06
C ALA A 294 20.96 7.40 6.00
N ASP A 295 21.22 7.09 4.74
CA ASP A 295 20.67 7.80 3.59
C ASP A 295 19.59 6.94 2.92
N LEU A 296 18.33 7.30 3.10
CA LEU A 296 17.19 6.61 2.51
C LEU A 296 16.71 7.26 1.20
N TRP A 297 17.33 8.37 0.79
CA TRP A 297 16.92 9.05 -0.44
C TRP A 297 16.94 8.16 -1.69
N PRO A 298 18.00 7.37 -1.97
CA PRO A 298 18.02 6.54 -3.16
C PRO A 298 16.84 5.55 -3.22
N ILE A 299 16.39 5.04 -2.07
CA ILE A 299 15.27 4.11 -1.96
C ILE A 299 13.94 4.82 -2.24
N PHE A 300 13.70 6.00 -1.65
CA PHE A 300 12.44 6.73 -1.75
C PHE A 300 12.34 7.70 -2.92
N LYS A 301 13.43 7.97 -3.63
CA LYS A 301 13.50 8.98 -4.72
C LYS A 301 12.39 8.78 -5.76
N HIS A 302 12.18 7.53 -6.19
CA HIS A 302 11.15 7.22 -7.18
C HIS A 302 9.74 7.55 -6.67
N ASP A 303 9.42 7.17 -5.43
CA ASP A 303 8.11 7.46 -4.81
C ASP A 303 7.89 8.95 -4.63
N TRP A 304 8.93 9.69 -4.29
CA TRP A 304 8.87 11.15 -4.24
C TRP A 304 8.60 11.75 -5.63
N GLU A 305 9.39 11.38 -6.62
CA GLU A 305 9.23 11.91 -7.99
C GLU A 305 7.89 11.53 -8.60
N GLU A 306 7.40 10.30 -8.40
CA GLU A 306 6.09 9.84 -8.87
C GLU A 306 4.96 10.60 -8.19
N SER A 307 5.13 10.96 -6.91
CA SER A 307 4.16 11.76 -6.16
C SER A 307 3.99 13.18 -6.72
N PHE A 308 5.02 13.78 -7.31
CA PHE A 308 4.96 15.17 -7.77
C PHE A 308 4.96 15.35 -9.29
N ARG A 309 5.46 14.38 -10.04
CA ARG A 309 5.67 14.51 -11.49
C ARG A 309 5.05 13.40 -12.31
N GLY A 310 4.78 12.26 -11.69
CA GLY A 310 4.34 11.05 -12.37
C GLY A 310 2.83 10.91 -12.51
N SER A 311 2.44 9.68 -12.78
CA SER A 311 1.04 9.29 -12.94
C SER A 311 0.25 9.37 -11.63
N HIS A 312 0.93 9.18 -10.49
CA HIS A 312 0.33 9.34 -9.17
C HIS A 312 -0.15 10.78 -8.95
N ALA A 313 0.70 11.79 -9.24
CA ALA A 313 0.32 13.20 -9.13
C ALA A 313 -0.95 13.53 -9.92
N MET A 314 -1.06 13.04 -11.16
CA MET A 314 -2.25 13.24 -11.99
C MET A 314 -3.47 12.53 -11.40
N SER A 315 -3.30 11.30 -10.93
CA SER A 315 -4.39 10.54 -10.30
C SER A 315 -4.93 11.24 -9.05
N MET A 316 -4.04 11.76 -8.20
CA MET A 316 -4.44 12.49 -6.99
C MET A 316 -5.14 13.82 -7.33
N ALA A 317 -4.65 14.56 -8.34
CA ALA A 317 -5.33 15.78 -8.80
C ALA A 317 -6.74 15.50 -9.33
N MET A 318 -6.92 14.42 -10.10
CA MET A 318 -8.23 13.99 -10.60
C MET A 318 -9.16 13.60 -9.47
N LEU A 319 -8.70 12.74 -8.56
CA LEU A 319 -9.51 12.23 -7.46
C LEU A 319 -9.94 13.34 -6.50
N HIS A 320 -9.03 14.21 -6.14
CA HIS A 320 -9.36 15.35 -5.27
C HIS A 320 -10.42 16.25 -5.97
N THR A 321 -10.27 16.53 -7.26
CA THR A 321 -11.27 17.30 -8.02
C THR A 321 -12.63 16.58 -8.06
N ALA A 322 -12.62 15.27 -8.30
CA ALA A 322 -13.86 14.49 -8.34
C ALA A 322 -14.55 14.40 -6.97
N LEU A 323 -13.79 14.27 -5.89
CA LEU A 323 -14.31 14.30 -4.52
C LEU A 323 -14.96 15.64 -4.21
N GLU A 324 -14.26 16.75 -4.46
CA GLU A 324 -14.80 18.12 -4.28
C GLU A 324 -16.12 18.32 -5.04
N SER A 325 -16.15 17.93 -6.32
CA SER A 325 -17.36 18.07 -7.13
C SER A 325 -18.49 17.14 -6.72
N THR A 326 -18.19 15.94 -6.21
CA THR A 326 -19.23 14.95 -5.89
C THR A 326 -19.79 15.19 -4.48
N ILE A 327 -18.90 15.37 -3.49
CA ILE A 327 -19.29 15.59 -2.09
C ILE A 327 -19.92 16.97 -1.90
N GLY A 328 -19.43 17.98 -2.62
CA GLY A 328 -20.01 19.31 -2.62
C GLY A 328 -21.45 19.37 -3.19
N LEU A 329 -21.82 18.40 -4.02
CA LEU A 329 -23.17 18.27 -4.56
C LEU A 329 -24.06 17.29 -3.78
N ALA A 330 -23.48 16.48 -2.86
CA ALA A 330 -24.18 15.49 -2.04
C ALA A 330 -24.65 16.14 -0.73
N HIS A 331 -25.69 16.98 -0.78
CA HIS A 331 -26.23 17.65 0.43
C HIS A 331 -27.07 16.71 1.27
N GLY A 332 -27.01 16.87 2.61
CA GLY A 332 -27.89 16.22 3.58
C GLY A 332 -27.50 14.79 3.95
N ALA A 333 -26.29 14.36 3.63
CA ALA A 333 -25.79 13.07 4.08
C ALA A 333 -25.69 13.01 5.62
N LYS A 334 -26.15 11.90 6.20
CA LYS A 334 -26.13 11.66 7.64
C LYS A 334 -24.85 10.95 8.09
N ARG A 335 -24.16 10.27 7.16
CA ARG A 335 -22.89 9.57 7.42
C ARG A 335 -22.16 9.26 6.13
N CYS A 336 -20.82 9.12 6.24
CA CYS A 336 -20.00 8.57 5.19
C CYS A 336 -19.24 7.36 5.74
N LEU A 337 -19.28 6.24 5.02
CA LEU A 337 -18.46 5.06 5.27
C LEU A 337 -17.46 4.94 4.12
N TYR A 338 -16.24 4.53 4.39
CA TYR A 338 -15.27 4.28 3.34
C TYR A 338 -14.37 3.10 3.68
N ILE A 339 -13.92 2.39 2.66
CA ILE A 339 -12.90 1.34 2.84
C ILE A 339 -11.60 2.04 3.26
N TYR A 340 -11.11 1.68 4.43
CA TYR A 340 -9.94 2.26 5.04
C TYR A 340 -8.71 1.37 4.83
N GLU A 341 -7.74 1.90 4.13
CA GLU A 341 -6.43 1.30 3.90
C GLU A 341 -5.30 2.32 4.10
N ASN A 342 -5.64 3.53 4.56
CA ASN A 342 -4.76 4.69 4.65
C ASN A 342 -4.03 4.99 3.33
N GLN A 343 -4.78 4.92 2.23
CA GLN A 343 -4.28 5.24 0.89
C GLN A 343 -4.21 6.76 0.67
N PRO A 344 -3.33 7.25 -0.20
CA PRO A 344 -3.14 8.70 -0.44
C PRO A 344 -4.42 9.48 -0.73
N TRP A 345 -5.38 8.90 -1.44
CA TRP A 345 -6.65 9.55 -1.80
C TRP A 345 -7.59 9.76 -0.60
N GLU A 346 -7.42 8.97 0.45
CA GLU A 346 -8.27 9.05 1.65
C GLU A 346 -8.04 10.37 2.39
N ALA A 347 -6.84 10.94 2.34
CA ALA A 347 -6.56 12.28 2.87
C ALA A 347 -7.41 13.35 2.18
N ALA A 348 -7.56 13.28 0.85
CA ALA A 348 -8.44 14.17 0.11
C ALA A 348 -9.92 13.93 0.45
N LEU A 349 -10.33 12.68 0.67
CA LEU A 349 -11.70 12.35 1.12
C LEU A 349 -11.99 12.97 2.47
N VAL A 350 -11.13 12.75 3.47
CA VAL A 350 -11.30 13.29 4.83
C VAL A 350 -11.38 14.81 4.79
N HIS A 351 -10.46 15.47 4.08
CA HIS A 351 -10.44 16.92 3.94
C HIS A 351 -11.72 17.45 3.28
N THR A 352 -12.09 16.89 2.13
CA THR A 352 -13.29 17.32 1.38
C THR A 352 -14.56 17.06 2.19
N TRP A 353 -14.65 15.92 2.87
CA TRP A 353 -15.80 15.62 3.72
C TRP A 353 -15.96 16.65 4.83
N ARG A 354 -14.90 16.94 5.57
CA ARG A 354 -14.92 17.95 6.65
C ARG A 354 -15.30 19.34 6.17
N LYS A 355 -14.90 19.70 4.97
CA LYS A 355 -15.20 21.00 4.37
C LYS A 355 -16.67 21.16 3.99
N HIS A 356 -17.32 20.09 3.51
CA HIS A 356 -18.66 20.17 2.91
C HIS A 356 -19.77 19.53 3.75
N GLN A 357 -19.43 18.63 4.68
CA GLN A 357 -20.39 17.81 5.42
C GLN A 357 -20.11 17.81 6.93
N PRO A 358 -21.12 18.10 7.77
CA PRO A 358 -20.97 17.99 9.23
C PRO A 358 -21.12 16.56 9.74
N ALA A 359 -21.54 15.64 8.89
CA ALA A 359 -21.87 14.26 9.27
C ALA A 359 -20.63 13.43 9.57
N PRO A 360 -20.72 12.38 10.42
CA PRO A 360 -19.60 11.53 10.79
C PRO A 360 -19.01 10.78 9.60
N LEU A 361 -17.68 10.66 9.61
CA LEU A 361 -16.87 9.91 8.65
C LEU A 361 -16.35 8.63 9.33
N ILE A 362 -16.74 7.47 8.81
CA ILE A 362 -16.47 6.17 9.39
C ILE A 362 -15.53 5.40 8.46
N ALA A 363 -14.34 5.12 8.96
CA ALA A 363 -13.34 4.30 8.29
C ALA A 363 -13.57 2.81 8.56
N VAL A 364 -13.62 1.98 7.53
CA VAL A 364 -13.92 0.54 7.66
C VAL A 364 -12.78 -0.26 7.04
N PRO A 365 -11.82 -0.77 7.83
CA PRO A 365 -10.84 -1.74 7.36
C PRO A 365 -11.54 -2.99 6.83
N HIS A 366 -11.22 -3.39 5.60
CA HIS A 366 -11.85 -4.56 4.98
C HIS A 366 -11.05 -5.85 5.16
N SER A 367 -9.80 -5.74 5.61
CA SER A 367 -8.90 -6.88 5.82
C SER A 367 -8.28 -6.82 7.22
N THR A 368 -7.63 -7.90 7.63
CA THR A 368 -6.86 -7.94 8.87
C THR A 368 -5.73 -6.92 8.84
N ILE A 369 -5.62 -6.12 9.89
CA ILE A 369 -4.49 -5.22 10.09
C ILE A 369 -3.31 -6.06 10.57
N ARG A 370 -2.28 -6.16 9.74
CA ARG A 370 -1.07 -6.94 10.02
C ARG A 370 0.01 -6.04 10.60
N PHE A 371 0.87 -6.60 11.42
CA PHE A 371 1.97 -5.90 12.07
C PHE A 371 2.83 -5.06 11.09
N TRP A 372 3.17 -5.64 9.93
CA TRP A 372 3.97 -4.97 8.90
C TRP A 372 3.15 -4.22 7.86
N ASP A 373 1.82 -4.17 8.00
CA ASP A 373 1.01 -3.28 7.17
C ASP A 373 1.07 -1.85 7.74
N VAL A 374 2.26 -1.25 7.62
CA VAL A 374 2.57 0.06 8.22
C VAL A 374 1.77 1.21 7.64
N ARG A 375 0.91 0.98 6.63
CA ARG A 375 -0.06 1.96 6.16
C ARG A 375 -0.99 2.43 7.27
N TYR A 376 -1.41 1.53 8.14
CA TYR A 376 -2.34 1.81 9.25
C TYR A 376 -1.69 2.53 10.43
N PHE A 377 -0.36 2.59 10.47
CA PHE A 377 0.38 3.14 11.61
C PHE A 377 1.04 4.46 11.23
N VAL A 378 0.98 5.40 12.14
CA VAL A 378 1.70 6.68 12.07
C VAL A 378 2.31 6.97 13.44
N SER A 379 3.29 7.86 13.52
CA SER A 379 3.85 8.22 14.81
C SER A 379 2.80 8.92 15.70
N ALA A 380 2.94 8.83 17.01
CA ALA A 380 2.07 9.55 17.94
C ALA A 380 2.04 11.07 17.66
N GLY A 381 3.18 11.64 17.26
CA GLY A 381 3.25 13.06 16.88
C GLY A 381 2.45 13.38 15.62
N THR A 382 2.30 12.47 14.66
CA THR A 382 1.42 12.64 13.50
C THR A 382 -0.04 12.56 13.90
N LEU A 383 -0.41 11.62 14.80
CA LEU A 383 -1.77 11.51 15.30
C LEU A 383 -2.24 12.74 16.08
N THR A 384 -1.34 13.41 16.78
CA THR A 384 -1.65 14.66 17.51
C THR A 384 -1.60 15.91 16.63
N ASP A 385 -1.04 15.82 15.42
CA ASP A 385 -1.00 16.93 14.48
C ASP A 385 -2.41 17.25 13.97
N SER A 386 -2.85 18.50 14.17
CA SER A 386 -4.18 18.97 13.75
C SER A 386 -4.34 19.04 12.23
N ARG A 387 -3.24 19.09 11.50
CA ARG A 387 -3.22 19.12 10.02
C ARG A 387 -3.44 17.72 9.41
N PHE A 388 -3.23 16.66 10.20
CA PHE A 388 -3.52 15.29 9.77
C PHE A 388 -5.02 14.99 9.90
N GLY A 389 -5.67 14.83 8.76
CA GLY A 389 -7.10 14.49 8.71
C GLY A 389 -7.36 13.07 9.20
N LYS A 390 -8.26 12.92 10.18
CA LYS A 390 -8.62 11.64 10.79
C LYS A 390 -10.11 11.36 10.61
N PRO A 391 -10.54 10.09 10.44
CA PRO A 391 -11.96 9.71 10.56
C PRO A 391 -12.48 9.96 11.98
N ASP A 392 -13.78 10.06 12.14
CA ASP A 392 -14.40 10.14 13.47
C ASP A 392 -14.34 8.82 14.18
N VAL A 393 -14.58 7.74 13.44
CA VAL A 393 -14.60 6.36 13.94
C VAL A 393 -13.85 5.46 12.97
N ILE A 394 -13.10 4.51 13.51
CA ILE A 394 -12.55 3.37 12.77
C ILE A 394 -13.31 2.13 13.23
N ALA A 395 -14.07 1.53 12.33
CA ALA A 395 -14.87 0.34 12.58
C ALA A 395 -14.00 -0.91 12.38
N VAL A 396 -13.28 -1.30 13.41
CA VAL A 396 -12.31 -2.42 13.37
C VAL A 396 -13.02 -3.77 13.37
N ASN A 397 -12.52 -4.70 12.56
CA ASN A 397 -13.13 -5.99 12.31
C ASN A 397 -12.59 -7.12 13.18
N SER A 398 -11.80 -6.83 14.20
CA SER A 398 -11.30 -7.80 15.16
C SER A 398 -10.67 -7.13 16.39
N LEU A 399 -10.65 -7.85 17.51
CA LEU A 399 -9.96 -7.43 18.73
C LEU A 399 -8.46 -7.21 18.48
N LEU A 400 -7.81 -8.05 17.66
CA LEU A 400 -6.41 -7.90 17.30
C LEU A 400 -6.16 -6.58 16.55
N ALA A 401 -7.00 -6.25 15.57
CA ALA A 401 -6.90 -4.99 14.83
C ALA A 401 -7.07 -3.78 15.76
N ARG A 402 -7.99 -3.87 16.73
CA ARG A 402 -8.17 -2.84 17.76
C ARG A 402 -6.89 -2.67 18.59
N GLN A 403 -6.35 -3.75 19.13
CA GLN A 403 -5.15 -3.72 19.95
C GLN A 403 -3.94 -3.15 19.18
N GLU A 404 -3.76 -3.56 17.93
CA GLU A 404 -2.67 -3.04 17.08
C GLU A 404 -2.80 -1.54 16.84
N LEU A 405 -4.02 -1.02 16.59
CA LEU A 405 -4.24 0.41 16.41
C LEU A 405 -4.07 1.20 17.71
N GLU A 406 -4.53 0.68 18.85
CA GLU A 406 -4.29 1.29 20.17
C GLU A 406 -2.79 1.36 20.50
N HIS A 407 -2.04 0.28 20.27
CA HIS A 407 -0.57 0.28 20.37
C HIS A 407 0.08 1.27 19.39
N GLY A 408 -0.53 1.48 18.22
CA GLY A 408 -0.13 2.49 17.25
C GLY A 408 -0.50 3.92 17.63
N GLY A 409 -1.10 4.14 18.81
CA GLY A 409 -1.42 5.45 19.37
C GLY A 409 -2.80 6.00 19.01
N TRP A 410 -3.66 5.22 18.33
CA TRP A 410 -5.05 5.61 18.13
C TRP A 410 -5.83 5.60 19.46
N SER A 411 -6.64 6.62 19.66
CA SER A 411 -7.46 6.73 20.87
C SER A 411 -8.60 5.71 20.85
N ALA A 412 -8.81 5.02 21.97
CA ALA A 412 -9.80 3.95 22.10
C ALA A 412 -11.25 4.41 21.81
N ASP A 413 -11.56 5.68 22.07
CA ASP A 413 -12.88 6.28 21.79
C ASP A 413 -13.17 6.43 20.29
N ARG A 414 -12.16 6.37 19.43
CA ARG A 414 -12.31 6.34 17.97
C ARG A 414 -12.42 4.94 17.38
N LEU A 415 -12.18 3.90 18.16
CA LEU A 415 -12.17 2.52 17.70
C LEU A 415 -13.48 1.82 18.13
N CYS A 416 -14.24 1.36 17.15
CA CYS A 416 -15.47 0.63 17.37
C CYS A 416 -15.31 -0.78 16.77
N GLU A 417 -15.50 -1.82 17.58
CA GLU A 417 -15.48 -3.19 17.08
C GLU A 417 -16.77 -3.51 16.34
N VAL A 418 -16.63 -4.09 15.16
CA VAL A 418 -17.72 -4.49 14.29
C VAL A 418 -17.47 -5.88 13.72
N GLU A 419 -18.51 -6.52 13.20
CA GLU A 419 -18.37 -7.77 12.47
C GLU A 419 -17.45 -7.62 11.25
N ALA A 420 -16.68 -8.65 10.97
CA ALA A 420 -15.86 -8.75 9.77
C ALA A 420 -16.73 -9.00 8.53
N LEU A 421 -17.37 -7.95 8.01
CA LEU A 421 -18.42 -8.03 7.00
C LEU A 421 -18.06 -8.93 5.81
N MET A 422 -16.82 -8.85 5.34
CA MET A 422 -16.34 -9.63 4.20
C MET A 422 -16.28 -11.13 4.47
N TYR A 423 -16.30 -11.55 5.74
CA TYR A 423 -16.17 -12.95 6.18
C TYR A 423 -17.46 -13.52 6.78
N LEU A 424 -18.58 -12.80 6.72
CA LEU A 424 -19.86 -13.27 7.27
C LEU A 424 -20.34 -14.59 6.65
N TYR A 425 -19.91 -14.90 5.42
CA TYR A 425 -20.22 -16.18 4.78
C TYR A 425 -19.67 -17.41 5.56
N LEU A 426 -18.64 -17.23 6.41
CA LEU A 426 -18.09 -18.30 7.25
C LEU A 426 -19.04 -18.70 8.39
N ASN A 427 -20.05 -17.89 8.69
CA ASN A 427 -21.07 -18.19 9.69
C ASN A 427 -22.18 -19.11 9.15
N THR A 428 -22.17 -19.47 7.85
CA THR A 428 -23.14 -20.41 7.29
C THR A 428 -22.78 -21.85 7.67
N PRO A 429 -23.74 -22.65 8.22
CA PRO A 429 -23.46 -23.98 8.76
C PRO A 429 -23.06 -25.05 7.72
N ASP A 430 -23.15 -24.76 6.44
CA ASP A 430 -23.03 -25.73 5.34
C ASP A 430 -21.60 -26.01 4.86
N SER A 431 -20.61 -25.47 5.51
CA SER A 431 -19.23 -25.89 5.24
C SER A 431 -18.96 -27.21 5.96
N ALA A 432 -19.41 -28.31 5.41
CA ALA A 432 -18.86 -29.61 5.77
C ALA A 432 -17.36 -29.55 5.48
N CYS A 433 -16.57 -29.31 6.52
CA CYS A 433 -15.12 -29.44 6.44
C CYS A 433 -14.82 -30.83 5.90
N GLY A 434 -14.46 -30.96 4.66
CA GLY A 434 -14.10 -32.23 4.07
C GLY A 434 -12.96 -32.82 4.90
N GLN A 435 -13.09 -34.07 5.36
CA GLN A 435 -12.00 -34.84 5.95
C GLN A 435 -11.05 -35.26 4.81
N GLY A 436 -10.46 -34.27 4.12
CA GLY A 436 -9.51 -34.53 3.04
C GLY A 436 -8.08 -34.55 3.55
N ASP A 437 -7.29 -35.48 3.06
CA ASP A 437 -5.83 -35.55 3.26
C ASP A 437 -5.07 -34.61 2.28
N GLU A 438 -5.72 -33.58 1.78
CA GLU A 438 -5.18 -32.68 0.78
C GLU A 438 -4.50 -31.47 1.43
N ILE A 439 -3.40 -31.02 0.82
CA ILE A 439 -2.73 -29.78 1.22
C ILE A 439 -3.17 -28.67 0.29
N VAL A 440 -3.88 -27.67 0.82
CA VAL A 440 -4.25 -26.47 0.08
C VAL A 440 -3.15 -25.41 0.22
N VAL A 441 -2.61 -24.96 -0.89
CA VAL A 441 -1.58 -23.92 -0.95
C VAL A 441 -2.18 -22.64 -1.50
N LEU A 442 -2.22 -21.61 -0.66
CA LEU A 442 -2.72 -20.29 -1.05
C LEU A 442 -1.54 -19.40 -1.48
N GLY A 443 -1.55 -18.96 -2.74
CA GLY A 443 -0.54 -18.05 -3.28
C GLY A 443 -0.72 -16.63 -2.76
N GLU A 444 0.40 -15.93 -2.59
CA GLU A 444 0.44 -14.51 -2.22
C GLU A 444 0.29 -13.61 -3.46
N LEU A 445 0.06 -12.31 -3.23
CA LEU A 445 0.08 -11.31 -4.29
C LEU A 445 1.47 -11.19 -4.92
N ASP A 446 2.53 -11.32 -4.11
CA ASP A 446 3.91 -11.34 -4.59
C ASP A 446 4.28 -12.70 -5.20
N HIS A 447 4.60 -12.67 -6.50
CA HIS A 447 4.99 -13.86 -7.25
C HIS A 447 6.22 -14.57 -6.65
N ALA A 448 7.23 -13.80 -6.23
CA ALA A 448 8.46 -14.35 -5.69
C ALA A 448 8.24 -15.07 -4.35
N SER A 449 7.35 -14.57 -3.50
CA SER A 449 6.95 -15.21 -2.24
C SER A 449 6.22 -16.51 -2.50
N THR A 450 5.26 -16.52 -3.43
CA THR A 450 4.56 -17.75 -3.84
C THR A 450 5.52 -18.78 -4.40
N GLN A 451 6.48 -18.38 -5.25
CA GLN A 451 7.49 -19.28 -5.80
C GLN A 451 8.36 -19.91 -4.70
N ARG A 452 8.71 -19.15 -3.67
CA ARG A 452 9.47 -19.66 -2.50
C ARG A 452 8.67 -20.71 -1.71
N TYR A 453 7.36 -20.50 -1.52
CA TYR A 453 6.51 -21.51 -0.88
C TYR A 453 6.46 -22.81 -1.67
N LEU A 454 6.28 -22.72 -2.99
CA LEU A 454 6.26 -23.89 -3.86
C LEU A 454 7.62 -24.64 -3.84
N GLN A 455 8.71 -23.92 -3.85
CA GLN A 455 10.06 -24.51 -3.71
C GLN A 455 10.24 -25.20 -2.34
N PHE A 456 9.84 -24.54 -1.26
CA PHE A 456 9.89 -25.13 0.08
C PHE A 456 9.08 -26.44 0.16
N LEU A 457 7.85 -26.44 -0.35
CA LEU A 457 6.99 -27.62 -0.37
C LEU A 457 7.58 -28.73 -1.26
N THR A 458 8.19 -28.38 -2.39
CA THR A 458 8.91 -29.35 -3.24
C THR A 458 10.04 -30.04 -2.48
N HIS A 459 10.85 -29.31 -1.74
CA HIS A 459 11.91 -29.88 -0.91
C HIS A 459 11.36 -30.70 0.24
N ALA A 460 10.29 -30.25 0.89
CA ALA A 460 9.65 -31.01 1.97
C ALA A 460 9.10 -32.33 1.45
N ARG A 461 8.43 -32.32 0.28
CA ARG A 461 7.89 -33.53 -0.37
C ARG A 461 8.98 -34.55 -0.71
N GLN A 462 10.13 -34.09 -1.19
CA GLN A 462 11.28 -34.98 -1.49
C GLN A 462 11.83 -35.69 -0.24
N LYS A 463 11.64 -35.10 0.94
CA LYS A 463 12.11 -35.66 2.22
C LYS A 463 11.01 -36.41 3.00
N SER A 464 9.77 -36.31 2.58
CA SER A 464 8.63 -36.96 3.26
C SER A 464 8.36 -38.35 2.67
N ALA A 465 8.01 -39.29 3.56
CA ALA A 465 7.53 -40.62 3.16
C ALA A 465 6.03 -40.60 2.78
N THR A 466 5.29 -39.57 3.15
CA THR A 466 3.86 -39.41 2.83
C THR A 466 3.68 -38.38 1.72
N HIS A 467 2.84 -38.74 0.74
CA HIS A 467 2.54 -37.87 -0.40
C HIS A 467 1.05 -37.51 -0.39
N HIS A 468 0.74 -36.37 0.18
CA HIS A 468 -0.63 -35.81 0.11
C HIS A 468 -0.85 -35.18 -1.28
N ALA A 469 -2.10 -35.17 -1.74
CA ALA A 469 -2.49 -34.36 -2.90
C ALA A 469 -2.29 -32.88 -2.57
N VAL A 470 -1.86 -32.09 -3.56
CA VAL A 470 -1.64 -30.65 -3.35
C VAL A 470 -2.55 -29.90 -4.30
N GLU A 471 -3.39 -29.03 -3.76
CA GLU A 471 -4.17 -28.09 -4.52
C GLU A 471 -3.62 -26.68 -4.35
N PHE A 472 -3.35 -25.99 -5.48
CA PHE A 472 -2.78 -24.65 -5.49
C PHE A 472 -3.81 -23.63 -5.92
N LYS A 473 -4.07 -22.64 -5.08
CA LYS A 473 -4.90 -21.49 -5.39
C LYS A 473 -4.06 -20.23 -5.47
N ALA A 474 -3.87 -19.70 -6.68
CA ALA A 474 -3.18 -18.43 -6.87
C ALA A 474 -4.00 -17.26 -6.28
N HIS A 475 -3.29 -16.21 -5.86
CA HIS A 475 -3.95 -14.95 -5.49
C HIS A 475 -4.82 -14.44 -6.66
N PRO A 476 -6.02 -13.88 -6.43
CA PRO A 476 -6.94 -13.47 -7.51
C PRO A 476 -6.39 -12.49 -8.55
N LEU A 477 -5.31 -11.79 -8.24
CA LEU A 477 -4.62 -10.85 -9.15
C LEU A 477 -3.41 -11.44 -9.85
N VAL A 478 -3.08 -12.72 -9.57
CA VAL A 478 -1.91 -13.43 -10.15
C VAL A 478 -2.41 -14.57 -11.02
N ASP A 479 -1.81 -14.72 -12.19
CA ASP A 479 -2.11 -15.82 -13.09
C ASP A 479 -1.46 -17.11 -12.59
N ALA A 480 -2.25 -18.12 -12.26
CA ALA A 480 -1.77 -19.42 -11.78
C ALA A 480 -0.85 -20.14 -12.79
N THR A 481 -1.00 -19.86 -14.09
CA THR A 481 -0.19 -20.47 -15.15
C THR A 481 1.28 -20.01 -15.15
N THR A 482 1.59 -18.96 -14.39
CA THR A 482 2.96 -18.46 -14.24
C THR A 482 3.82 -19.30 -13.29
N PHE A 483 3.21 -20.28 -12.60
CA PHE A 483 3.91 -21.16 -11.66
C PHE A 483 4.08 -22.57 -12.21
N ASP A 484 5.28 -23.13 -12.00
CA ASP A 484 5.52 -24.54 -12.29
C ASP A 484 5.05 -25.41 -11.11
N LEU A 485 3.92 -26.10 -11.30
CA LEU A 485 3.29 -26.96 -10.31
C LEU A 485 3.69 -28.44 -10.45
N GLN A 486 4.41 -28.81 -11.52
CA GLN A 486 4.80 -30.22 -11.79
C GLN A 486 5.65 -30.85 -10.67
N PRO A 487 6.64 -30.17 -10.09
CA PRO A 487 7.47 -30.76 -9.03
C PRO A 487 6.68 -31.16 -7.78
N LEU A 488 5.53 -30.52 -7.57
CA LEU A 488 4.60 -30.85 -6.47
C LEU A 488 3.49 -31.79 -6.89
N ASN A 489 3.36 -32.11 -8.18
CA ASN A 489 2.17 -32.75 -8.72
C ASN A 489 0.88 -32.07 -8.24
N ALA A 490 0.90 -30.72 -8.22
CA ALA A 490 -0.20 -29.93 -7.70
C ALA A 490 -1.17 -29.54 -8.82
N THR A 491 -2.45 -29.48 -8.46
CA THR A 491 -3.54 -29.02 -9.35
C THR A 491 -3.84 -27.56 -9.08
N ALA A 492 -3.95 -26.75 -10.14
CA ALA A 492 -4.39 -25.35 -9.97
C ALA A 492 -5.92 -25.30 -9.78
N SER A 493 -6.36 -24.70 -8.68
CA SER A 493 -7.80 -24.51 -8.40
C SER A 493 -8.32 -23.19 -8.93
N THR A 494 -9.52 -23.24 -9.47
CA THR A 494 -10.35 -22.07 -9.82
C THR A 494 -11.40 -21.77 -8.75
N ASP A 495 -11.61 -22.65 -7.80
CA ASP A 495 -12.65 -22.55 -6.80
C ASP A 495 -12.44 -21.40 -5.82
N HIS A 496 -13.49 -20.94 -5.18
CA HIS A 496 -13.36 -19.95 -4.12
C HIS A 496 -12.70 -20.56 -2.90
N VAL A 497 -11.87 -19.78 -2.17
CA VAL A 497 -11.14 -20.28 -0.98
C VAL A 497 -12.07 -20.93 0.05
N SER A 498 -13.31 -20.44 0.20
CA SER A 498 -14.31 -21.03 1.10
C SER A 498 -14.80 -22.43 0.69
N VAL A 499 -14.52 -22.88 -0.53
CA VAL A 499 -14.84 -24.23 -1.01
C VAL A 499 -13.67 -25.17 -0.76
N LEU A 500 -12.44 -24.60 -0.67
CA LEU A 500 -11.20 -25.35 -0.46
C LEU A 500 -10.86 -25.56 1.02
N LEU A 501 -11.39 -24.73 1.90
CA LEU A 501 -11.23 -24.79 3.35
C LEU A 501 -12.49 -25.36 4.03
#